data_d47956ff1b306895700cd190912f73f1
#
_entry.id   d47956ff1b306895700cd190912f73f1
#
_cell.length_a   1.000
_cell.length_b   1.000
_cell.length_c   1.000
_cell.angle_alpha   90.00
_cell.angle_beta   90.00
_cell.angle_gamma   90.00
#
_symmetry.space_group_name_H-M   'P 1'
#
loop_
_entity.id
_entity.type
_entity.pdbx_description
1 polymer ?
#
loop_
_entity_poly.entity_id
_entity_poly.type
_entity_poly.pdbx_seq_one_letter_code
_entity_poly.pdbx_strand_id
1 'polypeptide(L)'
;MEATALPKGDAPANGGLIPEPAAQDKPSGLVPVVEKPEAMAAFKADPYRGIAATPFPSEVAQRLMAPIDPKDVEIKPDGILYYPEIKYRRRLNEAFGVGGWAMLPRGPFIMLDNTLSREYALIAYGRFVA
;
A
#
# COMPACT_ATOMS: atom_id res chain seq x y z
N MET A 1 40.74 -55.71 13.62
CA MET A 1 40.99 -54.27 13.52
C MET A 1 39.69 -53.60 13.83
N GLU A 2 39.71 -52.93 14.94
CA GLU A 2 38.60 -52.59 15.84
C GLU A 2 37.56 -51.64 15.24
N ALA A 3 36.30 -52.02 15.37
CA ALA A 3 35.17 -51.15 15.17
C ALA A 3 34.83 -50.50 16.51
N THR A 4 35.11 -49.21 16.64
CA THR A 4 34.80 -48.42 17.82
C THR A 4 33.31 -48.06 17.82
N ALA A 5 32.59 -48.61 18.79
CA ALA A 5 31.16 -48.34 19.01
C ALA A 5 30.96 -46.93 19.57
N LEU A 6 30.01 -46.20 19.03
CA LEU A 6 29.47 -44.94 19.52
C LEU A 6 28.58 -45.19 20.74
N PRO A 7 28.68 -44.39 21.81
CA PRO A 7 27.80 -44.53 22.97
C PRO A 7 26.40 -43.96 22.65
N LYS A 8 25.40 -44.73 23.05
CA LYS A 8 23.99 -44.29 23.13
C LYS A 8 23.87 -43.25 24.26
N GLY A 9 23.59 -42.03 23.88
CA GLY A 9 23.19 -40.99 24.83
C GLY A 9 21.71 -41.10 25.15
N ASP A 10 21.41 -41.31 26.41
CA ASP A 10 20.07 -41.33 26.98
C ASP A 10 19.41 -39.95 26.81
N ALA A 11 18.22 -39.93 26.25
CA ALA A 11 17.36 -38.77 26.22
C ALA A 11 16.63 -38.63 27.57
N PRO A 12 16.75 -37.51 28.28
CA PRO A 12 15.87 -37.26 29.40
C PRO A 12 14.46 -36.94 28.93
N ALA A 13 13.50 -37.75 29.33
CA ALA A 13 12.10 -37.45 29.28
C ALA A 13 11.80 -36.28 30.23
N ASN A 14 11.67 -35.08 29.66
CA ASN A 14 11.15 -33.92 30.38
C ASN A 14 9.77 -33.61 29.80
N GLY A 15 8.75 -34.25 30.37
CA GLY A 15 7.37 -33.88 30.23
C GLY A 15 7.11 -32.53 30.91
N GLY A 16 7.60 -31.45 30.28
CA GLY A 16 7.19 -30.11 30.65
C GLY A 16 5.80 -29.85 30.06
N LEU A 17 4.79 -29.78 30.92
CA LEU A 17 3.49 -29.19 30.56
C LEU A 17 3.77 -27.81 29.99
N ILE A 18 3.44 -27.64 28.72
CA ILE A 18 3.34 -26.31 28.10
C ILE A 18 2.17 -25.63 28.81
N PRO A 19 2.38 -24.52 29.53
CA PRO A 19 1.25 -23.79 30.06
C PRO A 19 0.43 -23.26 28.89
N GLU A 20 -0.84 -23.62 28.93
CA GLU A 20 -1.86 -23.08 28.03
C GLU A 20 -1.75 -21.55 28.03
N PRO A 21 -1.64 -20.88 26.86
CA PRO A 21 -1.59 -19.44 26.83
C PRO A 21 -2.90 -18.92 27.43
N ALA A 22 -2.77 -18.22 28.55
CA ALA A 22 -3.88 -17.52 29.19
C ALA A 22 -4.66 -16.76 28.13
N ALA A 23 -5.98 -16.92 28.14
CA ALA A 23 -6.90 -16.22 27.29
C ALA A 23 -6.54 -14.74 27.23
N GLN A 24 -5.94 -14.34 26.11
CA GLN A 24 -5.65 -12.94 25.84
C GLN A 24 -7.01 -12.25 25.76
N ASP A 25 -7.24 -11.37 26.71
CA ASP A 25 -8.30 -10.37 26.67
C ASP A 25 -8.39 -9.82 25.25
N LYS A 26 -9.49 -10.10 24.58
CA LYS A 26 -9.84 -9.43 23.35
C LYS A 26 -9.82 -7.94 23.67
N PRO A 27 -9.09 -7.10 22.91
CA PRO A 27 -9.25 -5.67 23.06
C PRO A 27 -10.70 -5.35 22.65
N SER A 28 -11.57 -5.29 23.63
CA SER A 28 -12.91 -4.73 23.54
C SER A 28 -12.74 -3.22 23.48
N GLY A 29 -12.46 -2.75 22.30
CA GLY A 29 -12.21 -1.36 22.01
C GLY A 29 -12.11 -1.13 20.53
N LEU A 30 -13.12 -1.60 19.77
CA LEU A 30 -13.48 -0.90 18.56
C LEU A 30 -13.88 0.51 19.01
N VAL A 31 -12.88 1.40 19.04
CA VAL A 31 -13.15 2.83 19.10
C VAL A 31 -14.07 3.08 17.90
N PRO A 32 -15.33 3.47 18.09
CA PRO A 32 -16.15 3.82 16.95
C PRO A 32 -15.39 4.95 16.25
N VAL A 33 -14.97 4.70 15.01
CA VAL A 33 -14.53 5.77 14.13
C VAL A 33 -15.77 6.66 14.00
N VAL A 34 -15.83 7.70 14.81
CA VAL A 34 -16.80 8.76 14.66
C VAL A 34 -16.42 9.43 13.35
N GLU A 35 -16.94 8.89 12.27
CA GLU A 35 -16.94 9.60 10.99
C GLU A 35 -17.63 10.92 11.29
N LYS A 36 -16.83 11.99 11.32
CA LYS A 36 -17.40 13.33 11.43
C LYS A 36 -18.22 13.56 10.17
N PRO A 37 -19.54 13.59 10.25
CA PRO A 37 -20.39 13.70 9.05
C PRO A 37 -20.09 14.99 8.27
N GLU A 38 -19.55 16.00 8.94
CA GLU A 38 -19.10 17.26 8.36
C GLU A 38 -17.94 17.12 7.38
N ALA A 39 -16.98 16.21 7.67
CA ALA A 39 -15.86 15.98 6.76
C ALA A 39 -16.33 15.29 5.47
N MET A 40 -17.26 14.34 5.58
CA MET A 40 -17.86 13.69 4.43
C MET A 40 -18.78 14.63 3.62
N ALA A 41 -19.48 15.52 4.28
CA ALA A 41 -20.32 16.54 3.61
C ALA A 41 -19.47 17.56 2.86
N ALA A 42 -18.37 18.02 3.43
CA ALA A 42 -17.42 18.91 2.76
C ALA A 42 -16.76 18.26 1.53
N PHE A 43 -16.50 16.97 1.60
CA PHE A 43 -15.95 16.18 0.49
C PHE A 43 -16.95 16.02 -0.68
N LYS A 44 -18.26 15.96 -0.36
CA LYS A 44 -19.32 15.90 -1.36
C LYS A 44 -19.61 17.25 -2.03
N ALA A 45 -19.36 18.36 -1.31
CA ALA A 45 -19.71 19.70 -1.78
C ALA A 45 -18.74 20.25 -2.84
N ASP A 46 -17.45 19.95 -2.72
CA ASP A 46 -16.43 20.39 -3.67
C ASP A 46 -15.30 19.35 -3.76
N PRO A 47 -15.40 18.41 -4.73
CA PRO A 47 -14.40 17.37 -4.89
C PRO A 47 -13.02 17.91 -5.30
N TYR A 48 -12.94 19.15 -5.75
CA TYR A 48 -11.70 19.79 -6.22
C TYR A 48 -11.13 20.79 -5.21
N ARG A 49 -11.74 20.90 -4.02
CA ARG A 49 -11.26 21.82 -2.99
C ARG A 49 -9.81 21.52 -2.60
N GLY A 50 -8.96 22.52 -2.69
CA GLY A 50 -7.54 22.43 -2.37
C GLY A 50 -6.64 21.93 -3.51
N ILE A 51 -7.19 21.57 -4.67
CA ILE A 51 -6.39 21.31 -5.86
C ILE A 51 -5.69 22.61 -6.29
N ALA A 52 -4.40 22.50 -6.60
CA ALA A 52 -3.56 23.61 -7.04
C ALA A 52 -3.46 24.82 -6.07
N ALA A 53 -4.02 24.74 -4.87
CA ALA A 53 -3.96 25.85 -3.90
C ALA A 53 -2.54 26.10 -3.39
N THR A 54 -1.74 25.05 -3.25
CA THR A 54 -0.37 25.14 -2.76
C THR A 54 0.47 24.05 -3.41
N PRO A 55 1.65 24.34 -3.96
CA PRO A 55 2.54 23.33 -4.49
C PRO A 55 2.99 22.36 -3.39
N PHE A 56 3.41 21.16 -3.77
CA PHE A 56 4.05 20.24 -2.84
C PHE A 56 5.45 20.76 -2.48
N PRO A 57 6.01 20.33 -1.33
CA PRO A 57 7.38 20.64 -0.98
C PRO A 57 8.34 20.24 -2.11
N SER A 58 9.45 20.99 -2.22
CA SER A 58 10.44 20.78 -3.30
C SER A 58 10.99 19.34 -3.34
N GLU A 59 11.15 18.72 -2.18
CA GLU A 59 11.64 17.34 -2.06
C GLU A 59 10.68 16.34 -2.70
N VAL A 60 9.37 16.54 -2.50
CA VAL A 60 8.33 15.72 -3.13
C VAL A 60 8.36 15.92 -4.65
N ALA A 61 8.42 17.18 -5.08
CA ALA A 61 8.49 17.50 -6.50
C ALA A 61 9.73 16.89 -7.16
N GLN A 62 10.90 16.97 -6.55
CA GLN A 62 12.13 16.36 -7.05
C GLN A 62 12.01 14.85 -7.22
N ARG A 63 11.40 14.15 -6.26
CA ARG A 63 11.18 12.70 -6.36
C ARG A 63 10.20 12.33 -7.48
N LEU A 64 9.11 13.07 -7.61
CA LEU A 64 8.12 12.84 -8.67
C LEU A 64 8.69 13.14 -10.06
N MET A 65 9.49 14.19 -10.18
CA MET A 65 10.10 14.62 -11.46
C MET A 65 11.41 13.91 -11.77
N ALA A 66 11.91 13.04 -10.91
CA ALA A 66 13.13 12.28 -11.17
C ALA A 66 13.00 11.49 -12.49
N PRO A 67 14.05 11.42 -13.31
CA PRO A 67 14.04 10.64 -14.54
C PRO A 67 13.62 9.19 -14.30
N ILE A 68 12.96 8.60 -15.28
CA ILE A 68 12.64 7.18 -15.27
C ILE A 68 13.88 6.41 -15.70
N ASP A 69 14.29 5.41 -14.93
CA ASP A 69 15.36 4.51 -15.33
C ASP A 69 14.88 3.68 -16.55
N PRO A 70 15.61 3.68 -17.67
CA PRO A 70 15.23 2.85 -18.82
C PRO A 70 15.04 1.36 -18.50
N LYS A 71 15.71 0.86 -17.47
CA LYS A 71 15.55 -0.53 -16.99
C LYS A 71 14.19 -0.81 -16.38
N ASP A 72 13.49 0.24 -15.96
CA ASP A 72 12.15 0.13 -15.38
C ASP A 72 11.04 0.17 -16.43
N VAL A 73 11.40 0.43 -17.69
CA VAL A 73 10.48 0.47 -18.81
C VAL A 73 10.50 -0.88 -19.53
N GLU A 74 9.34 -1.44 -19.75
CA GLU A 74 9.15 -2.67 -20.51
C GLU A 74 8.65 -2.35 -21.92
N ILE A 75 9.05 -3.15 -22.89
CA ILE A 75 8.55 -3.06 -24.26
C ILE A 75 7.63 -4.25 -24.47
N LYS A 76 6.36 -3.99 -24.74
CA LYS A 76 5.39 -5.03 -25.07
C LYS A 76 5.68 -5.63 -26.45
N PRO A 77 5.17 -6.85 -26.76
CA PRO A 77 5.37 -7.48 -28.05
C PRO A 77 4.88 -6.66 -29.25
N ASP A 78 3.92 -5.76 -29.03
CA ASP A 78 3.38 -4.81 -30.01
C ASP A 78 4.22 -3.52 -30.15
N GLY A 79 5.36 -3.43 -29.45
CA GLY A 79 6.25 -2.29 -29.48
C GLY A 79 5.85 -1.12 -28.58
N ILE A 80 4.77 -1.25 -27.81
CA ILE A 80 4.33 -0.21 -26.89
C ILE A 80 5.24 -0.18 -25.67
N LEU A 81 5.74 1.02 -25.33
CA LEU A 81 6.46 1.25 -24.09
C LEU A 81 5.51 1.18 -22.90
N TYR A 82 5.84 0.38 -21.93
CA TYR A 82 5.05 0.17 -20.73
C TYR A 82 5.86 0.43 -19.48
N TYR A 83 5.33 1.28 -18.62
CA TYR A 83 5.88 1.51 -17.28
C TYR A 83 5.02 0.77 -16.26
N PRO A 84 5.53 -0.31 -15.63
CA PRO A 84 4.74 -1.15 -14.73
C PRO A 84 4.14 -0.38 -13.56
N GLU A 85 2.91 -0.73 -13.20
CA GLU A 85 2.17 -0.09 -12.11
C GLU A 85 2.94 -0.08 -10.80
N ILE A 86 3.62 -1.17 -10.46
CA ILE A 86 4.42 -1.27 -9.25
C ILE A 86 5.53 -0.21 -9.18
N LYS A 87 6.07 0.23 -10.31
CA LYS A 87 7.15 1.21 -10.37
C LYS A 87 6.65 2.60 -10.03
N TYR A 88 5.54 3.05 -10.61
CA TYR A 88 5.00 4.36 -10.24
C TYR A 88 4.40 4.36 -8.83
N ARG A 89 3.82 3.27 -8.34
CA ARG A 89 3.41 3.15 -6.94
C ARG A 89 4.57 3.28 -5.97
N ARG A 90 5.72 2.69 -6.28
CA ARG A 90 6.95 2.88 -5.50
C ARG A 90 7.38 4.33 -5.49
N ARG A 91 7.36 5.00 -6.64
CA ARG A 91 7.67 6.43 -6.74
C ARG A 91 6.73 7.30 -5.91
N LEU A 92 5.44 7.00 -5.90
CA LEU A 92 4.48 7.68 -5.02
C LEU A 92 4.78 7.44 -3.54
N ASN A 93 5.16 6.23 -3.15
CA ASN A 93 5.59 5.93 -1.80
C ASN A 93 6.87 6.67 -1.40
N GLU A 94 7.82 6.82 -2.32
CA GLU A 94 9.05 7.59 -2.08
C GLU A 94 8.78 9.10 -1.96
N ALA A 95 7.83 9.61 -2.72
CA ALA A 95 7.50 11.02 -2.74
C ALA A 95 6.62 11.43 -1.55
N PHE A 96 5.58 10.67 -1.28
CA PHE A 96 4.56 11.02 -0.29
C PHE A 96 4.66 10.23 1.02
N GLY A 97 5.53 9.23 1.07
CA GLY A 97 5.59 8.26 2.16
C GLY A 97 4.56 7.15 2.01
N VAL A 98 4.85 6.01 2.65
CA VAL A 98 3.92 4.88 2.69
C VAL A 98 2.69 5.28 3.50
N GLY A 99 1.50 5.20 2.88
CA GLY A 99 0.25 5.65 3.49
C GLY A 99 -0.01 7.16 3.39
N GLY A 100 0.90 7.94 2.80
CA GLY A 100 0.72 9.38 2.57
C GLY A 100 -0.10 9.74 1.33
N TRP A 101 -0.53 8.73 0.58
CA TRP A 101 -1.34 8.88 -0.61
C TRP A 101 -2.35 7.74 -0.76
N ALA A 102 -3.40 7.97 -1.54
CA ALA A 102 -4.42 6.96 -1.85
C ALA A 102 -4.98 7.18 -3.25
N MET A 103 -5.46 6.10 -3.86
CA MET A 103 -6.29 6.14 -5.07
C MET A 103 -7.70 5.71 -4.70
N LEU A 104 -8.66 6.58 -4.94
CA LEU A 104 -10.07 6.31 -4.65
C LEU A 104 -10.87 6.19 -5.96
N PRO A 105 -11.68 5.14 -6.11
CA PRO A 105 -12.59 5.05 -7.25
C PRO A 105 -13.63 6.16 -7.18
N ARG A 106 -13.86 6.85 -8.32
CA ARG A 106 -14.77 7.99 -8.40
C ARG A 106 -16.11 7.66 -9.03
N GLY A 107 -16.13 6.70 -9.90
CA GLY A 107 -17.31 6.37 -10.67
C GLY A 107 -17.55 4.86 -10.79
N PRO A 108 -18.63 4.47 -11.48
CA PRO A 108 -18.88 3.08 -11.84
C PRO A 108 -17.84 2.59 -12.85
N PHE A 109 -17.81 1.28 -13.06
CA PHE A 109 -17.11 0.74 -14.21
C PHE A 109 -17.85 1.09 -15.50
N ILE A 110 -17.09 1.50 -16.50
CA ILE A 110 -17.60 1.80 -17.85
C ILE A 110 -17.01 0.75 -18.79
N MET A 111 -17.88 0.03 -19.47
CA MET A 111 -17.49 -0.89 -20.52
C MET A 111 -17.66 -0.18 -21.86
N LEU A 112 -16.57 -0.02 -22.59
CA LEU A 112 -16.58 0.51 -23.94
C LEU A 112 -15.90 -0.50 -24.85
N ASP A 113 -16.64 -1.06 -25.79
CA ASP A 113 -16.20 -2.18 -26.62
C ASP A 113 -15.66 -3.33 -25.76
N ASN A 114 -14.38 -3.65 -25.88
CA ASN A 114 -13.72 -4.69 -25.10
C ASN A 114 -12.82 -4.13 -23.98
N THR A 115 -12.99 -2.86 -23.64
CA THR A 115 -12.19 -2.16 -22.64
C THR A 115 -13.02 -1.81 -21.42
N LEU A 116 -12.56 -2.24 -20.25
CA LEU A 116 -13.13 -1.85 -18.96
C LEU A 116 -12.35 -0.67 -18.40
N SER A 117 -13.03 0.42 -18.15
CA SER A 117 -12.44 1.63 -17.57
C SER A 117 -13.16 2.06 -16.29
N ARG A 118 -12.42 2.77 -15.44
CA ARG A 118 -12.96 3.39 -14.23
C ARG A 118 -12.13 4.62 -13.88
N GLU A 119 -12.83 5.67 -13.50
CA GLU A 119 -12.20 6.88 -13.00
C GLU A 119 -11.70 6.68 -11.56
N TYR A 120 -10.50 7.20 -11.28
CA TYR A 120 -9.91 7.23 -9.94
C TYR A 120 -9.43 8.64 -9.62
N ALA A 121 -9.50 9.00 -8.35
CA ALA A 121 -8.87 10.20 -7.83
C ALA A 121 -7.60 9.84 -7.07
N LEU A 122 -6.53 10.57 -7.34
CA LEU A 122 -5.31 10.50 -6.54
C LEU A 122 -5.39 11.54 -5.42
N ILE A 123 -5.20 11.07 -4.20
CA ILE A 123 -5.18 11.90 -3.00
C ILE A 123 -3.80 11.80 -2.37
N ALA A 124 -3.20 12.93 -2.05
CA ALA A 124 -1.95 13.00 -1.30
C ALA A 124 -1.96 14.19 -0.34
N TYR A 125 -1.42 14.01 0.85
CA TYR A 125 -1.44 15.03 1.91
C TYR A 125 -2.85 15.60 2.17
N GLY A 126 -3.87 14.73 2.15
CA GLY A 126 -5.25 15.09 2.46
C GLY A 126 -5.95 15.95 1.40
N ARG A 127 -5.41 16.05 0.19
CA ARG A 127 -6.02 16.79 -0.92
C ARG A 127 -6.06 15.98 -2.22
N PHE A 128 -6.98 16.32 -3.09
CA PHE A 128 -7.00 15.79 -4.45
C PHE A 128 -5.80 16.33 -5.25
N VAL A 129 -5.18 15.47 -6.02
CA VAL A 129 -4.04 15.81 -6.88
C VAL A 129 -4.41 15.66 -8.35
N ALA A 130 -5.14 14.59 -8.69
CA ALA A 130 -5.62 14.28 -10.03
C ALA A 130 -6.85 13.38 -9.95
#